data_93a98be5c5c01d065aabc17e18cce619
#
_entry.id   93a98be5c5c01d065aabc17e18cce619
#
_cell.length_a   1.000
_cell.length_b   1.000
_cell.length_c   1.000
_cell.angle_alpha   90.00
_cell.angle_beta   90.00
_cell.angle_gamma   90.00
#
_symmetry.space_group_name_H-M   'P 1'
#
loop_
_entity.id
_entity.type
_entity.pdbx_description
1 polymer ?
#
loop_
_entity_poly.entity_id
_entity_poly.type
_entity_poly.pdbx_seq_one_letter_code
_entity_poly.pdbx_strand_id
1 'polypeptide(L)'
;LLIGTNDCFLEGENHVEPEEYEKNLESILSQSFETNGELKVFLMEPFFLPTKDRFKAEENTCREEIGRYSQICRRIAEKDGRIFFIQLQHLFDEAAEGRDCAYWIWDGIHPTESGHALIAREWIKAFKAMFE
;
A
#
# COMPACT_ATOMS: atom_id res chain seq x y z
N LEU A 1 8.10 -2.63 2.89
CA LEU A 1 7.59 -1.33 3.32
C LEU A 1 6.14 -1.18 2.87
N LEU A 2 5.23 -0.92 3.78
CA LEU A 2 3.81 -0.66 3.53
C LEU A 2 3.41 0.57 4.36
N ILE A 3 3.27 1.70 3.71
CA ILE A 3 2.89 3.00 4.29
C ILE A 3 2.08 3.78 3.26
N GLY A 4 1.37 4.84 3.67
CA GLY A 4 0.67 5.76 2.78
C GLY A 4 -0.84 5.83 3.00
N THR A 5 -1.47 4.78 3.54
CA THR A 5 -2.92 4.81 3.78
C THR A 5 -3.29 5.85 4.84
N ASN A 6 -2.52 5.94 5.92
CA ASN A 6 -2.74 6.96 6.95
C ASN A 6 -2.37 8.36 6.44
N ASP A 7 -1.29 8.49 5.68
CA ASP A 7 -0.90 9.76 5.04
C ASP A 7 -2.03 10.32 4.17
N CYS A 8 -2.74 9.44 3.46
CA CYS A 8 -3.87 9.80 2.60
C CYS A 8 -5.13 10.16 3.41
N PHE A 9 -5.51 9.35 4.41
CA PHE A 9 -6.84 9.42 5.03
C PHE A 9 -6.90 10.04 6.42
N LEU A 10 -5.78 10.38 7.03
CA LEU A 10 -5.79 11.18 8.25
C LEU A 10 -6.04 12.65 7.91
N GLU A 11 -6.62 13.38 8.87
CA GLU A 11 -6.96 14.78 8.71
C GLU A 11 -5.97 15.69 9.48
N GLY A 12 -5.97 16.97 9.14
CA GLY A 12 -5.18 17.99 9.83
C GLY A 12 -3.68 17.76 9.72
N GLU A 13 -2.97 17.87 10.83
CA GLU A 13 -1.51 17.75 10.90
C GLU A 13 -0.96 16.35 10.55
N ASN A 14 -1.83 15.35 10.51
CA ASN A 14 -1.45 13.97 10.18
C ASN A 14 -1.66 13.62 8.70
N HIS A 15 -2.31 14.48 7.93
CA HIS A 15 -2.38 14.35 6.48
C HIS A 15 -1.04 14.74 5.86
N VAL A 16 -0.57 13.93 4.93
CA VAL A 16 0.67 14.21 4.19
C VAL A 16 0.34 14.30 2.71
N GLU A 17 0.47 15.47 2.12
CA GLU A 17 0.21 15.68 0.70
C GLU A 17 1.05 14.75 -0.20
N PRO A 18 0.54 14.34 -1.38
CA PRO A 18 1.22 13.38 -2.26
C PRO A 18 2.67 13.76 -2.59
N GLU A 19 2.95 15.05 -2.82
CA GLU A 19 4.30 15.54 -3.15
C GLU A 19 5.27 15.40 -1.97
N GLU A 20 4.79 15.57 -0.76
CA GLU A 20 5.60 15.38 0.45
C GLU A 20 5.76 13.90 0.77
N TYR A 21 4.71 13.11 0.59
CA TYR A 21 4.79 11.65 0.69
C TYR A 21 5.86 11.08 -0.26
N GLU A 22 5.90 11.52 -1.53
CA GLU A 22 6.92 11.10 -2.49
C GLU A 22 8.34 11.39 -1.97
N LYS A 23 8.59 12.63 -1.52
CA LYS A 23 9.89 13.04 -0.96
C LYS A 23 10.28 12.23 0.26
N ASN A 24 9.34 12.01 1.18
CA ASN A 24 9.57 11.23 2.39
C ASN A 24 9.92 9.78 2.06
N LEU A 25 9.19 9.17 1.13
CA LEU A 25 9.42 7.81 0.69
C LEU A 25 10.77 7.66 -0.02
N GLU A 26 11.13 8.57 -0.92
CA GLU A 26 12.43 8.61 -1.57
C GLU A 26 13.57 8.79 -0.54
N SER A 27 13.37 9.63 0.47
CA SER A 27 14.34 9.83 1.55
C SER A 27 14.56 8.57 2.40
N ILE A 28 13.49 7.88 2.78
CA ILE A 28 13.56 6.61 3.52
C ILE A 28 14.35 5.56 2.73
N LEU A 29 14.06 5.44 1.45
CA LEU A 29 14.71 4.47 0.57
C LEU A 29 16.18 4.82 0.34
N SER A 30 16.49 6.09 0.09
CA SER A 30 17.88 6.57 -0.08
C SER A 30 18.73 6.27 1.15
N GLN A 31 18.28 6.64 2.34
CA GLN A 31 18.98 6.38 3.59
C GLN A 31 19.17 4.87 3.85
N SER A 32 18.16 4.07 3.49
CA SER A 32 18.26 2.62 3.62
C SER A 32 19.33 2.03 2.70
N PHE A 33 19.41 2.50 1.47
CA PHE A 33 20.40 2.06 0.48
C PHE A 33 21.81 2.59 0.75
N GLU A 34 21.93 3.77 1.35
CA GLU A 34 23.22 4.29 1.85
C GLU A 34 23.79 3.41 2.96
N THR A 35 22.90 2.90 3.83
CA THR A 35 23.30 2.00 4.92
C THR A 35 23.64 0.61 4.42
N ASN A 36 22.91 0.11 3.41
CA ASN A 36 23.14 -1.20 2.81
C ASN A 36 22.80 -1.16 1.30
N GLY A 37 23.84 -1.04 0.47
CA GLY A 37 23.70 -0.96 -0.98
C GLY A 37 23.12 -2.20 -1.65
N GLU A 38 23.21 -3.37 -1.01
CA GLU A 38 22.66 -4.65 -1.50
C GLU A 38 21.21 -4.90 -1.05
N LEU A 39 20.62 -3.99 -0.27
CA LEU A 39 19.25 -4.11 0.21
C LEU A 39 18.28 -4.24 -0.96
N LYS A 40 17.32 -5.16 -0.82
CA LYS A 40 16.14 -5.25 -1.69
C LYS A 40 14.90 -4.84 -0.90
N VAL A 41 14.05 -4.06 -1.52
CA VAL A 41 12.84 -3.53 -0.87
C VAL A 41 11.60 -4.00 -1.60
N PHE A 42 10.67 -4.64 -0.89
CA PHE A 42 9.31 -4.82 -1.35
C PHE A 42 8.49 -3.61 -0.93
N LEU A 43 8.16 -2.75 -1.88
CA LEU A 43 7.31 -1.60 -1.68
C LEU A 43 5.87 -2.00 -2.00
N MET A 44 5.04 -2.04 -0.97
CA MET A 44 3.66 -2.48 -1.09
C MET A 44 2.72 -1.29 -1.25
N GLU A 45 1.74 -1.46 -2.11
CA GLU A 45 0.72 -0.48 -2.43
C GLU A 45 -0.11 -0.10 -1.19
N PRO A 46 -0.26 1.19 -0.87
CA PRO A 46 -1.27 1.62 0.09
C PRO A 46 -2.67 1.35 -0.47
N PHE A 47 -3.58 0.91 0.38
CA PHE A 47 -4.91 0.44 -0.02
C PHE A 47 -5.95 0.68 1.06
N PHE A 48 -7.23 0.54 0.70
CA PHE A 48 -8.37 0.52 1.62
C PHE A 48 -9.49 -0.38 1.09
N LEU A 49 -10.44 -0.73 1.94
CA LEU A 49 -11.74 -1.29 1.52
C LEU A 49 -12.87 -0.53 2.19
N PRO A 50 -13.93 -0.14 1.45
CA PRO A 50 -15.07 0.53 2.04
C PRO A 50 -15.86 -0.45 2.92
N THR A 51 -16.00 -0.13 4.20
CA THR A 51 -16.90 -0.83 5.12
C THR A 51 -18.23 -0.09 5.22
N LYS A 52 -19.23 -0.69 5.87
CA LYS A 52 -20.55 -0.05 6.06
C LYS A 52 -20.45 1.28 6.79
N ASP A 53 -19.50 1.38 7.72
CA ASP A 53 -19.36 2.51 8.64
C ASP A 53 -18.26 3.50 8.20
N ARG A 54 -17.45 3.15 7.19
CA ARG A 54 -16.34 4.00 6.76
C ARG A 54 -16.10 3.88 5.25
N PHE A 55 -15.85 5.02 4.62
CA PHE A 55 -15.53 5.18 3.20
C PHE A 55 -16.63 4.84 2.19
N LYS A 56 -17.74 4.20 2.59
CA LYS A 56 -18.76 3.72 1.65
C LYS A 56 -19.47 4.86 0.89
N ALA A 57 -19.71 5.97 1.58
CA ALA A 57 -20.37 7.13 0.97
C ALA A 57 -19.46 7.89 0.00
N GLU A 58 -18.14 7.81 0.21
CA GLU A 58 -17.11 8.59 -0.51
C GLU A 58 -16.14 7.66 -1.26
N GLU A 59 -16.56 6.43 -1.54
CA GLU A 59 -15.68 5.38 -2.10
C GLU A 59 -14.91 5.84 -3.33
N ASN A 60 -15.58 6.51 -4.28
CA ASN A 60 -14.93 6.94 -5.51
C ASN A 60 -13.85 8.00 -5.23
N THR A 61 -14.14 8.97 -4.38
CA THR A 61 -13.16 10.00 -3.98
C THR A 61 -11.97 9.37 -3.27
N CYS A 62 -12.22 8.46 -2.33
CA CYS A 62 -11.15 7.74 -1.63
C CYS A 62 -10.29 6.90 -2.59
N ARG A 63 -10.89 6.28 -3.60
CA ARG A 63 -10.14 5.54 -4.63
C ARG A 63 -9.26 6.44 -5.48
N GLU A 64 -9.73 7.61 -5.84
CA GLU A 64 -8.92 8.62 -6.57
C GLU A 64 -7.78 9.13 -5.72
N GLU A 65 -8.02 9.42 -4.45
CA GLU A 65 -7.01 9.90 -3.52
C GLU A 65 -5.92 8.87 -3.27
N ILE A 66 -6.26 7.67 -2.78
CA ILE A 66 -5.27 6.61 -2.51
C ILE A 66 -4.53 6.18 -3.78
N GLY A 67 -5.19 6.29 -4.94
CA GLY A 67 -4.58 6.02 -6.24
C GLY A 67 -3.38 6.91 -6.56
N ARG A 68 -3.35 8.15 -6.08
CA ARG A 68 -2.20 9.06 -6.23
C ARG A 68 -0.99 8.52 -5.47
N TYR A 69 -1.17 8.07 -4.23
CA TYR A 69 -0.10 7.48 -3.42
C TYR A 69 0.40 6.14 -4.00
N SER A 70 -0.52 5.33 -4.50
CA SER A 70 -0.18 4.09 -5.21
C SER A 70 0.68 4.35 -6.45
N GLN A 71 0.33 5.35 -7.26
CA GLN A 71 1.11 5.73 -8.44
C GLN A 71 2.52 6.24 -8.07
N ILE A 72 2.67 6.94 -6.95
CA ILE A 72 3.97 7.37 -6.43
C ILE A 72 4.83 6.14 -6.12
N CYS A 73 4.29 5.18 -5.36
CA CYS A 73 5.00 3.93 -5.05
C CYS A 73 5.47 3.20 -6.32
N ARG A 74 4.59 3.09 -7.31
CA ARG A 74 4.92 2.47 -8.61
C ARG A 74 6.05 3.19 -9.33
N ARG A 75 5.94 4.52 -9.47
CA ARG A 75 7.00 5.33 -10.14
C ARG A 75 8.35 5.21 -9.44
N ILE A 76 8.36 5.21 -8.11
CA ILE A 76 9.60 5.03 -7.33
C ILE A 76 10.20 3.65 -7.57
N ALA A 77 9.38 2.59 -7.56
CA ALA A 77 9.87 1.25 -7.83
C ALA A 77 10.43 1.09 -9.25
N GLU A 78 9.86 1.76 -10.24
CA GLU A 78 10.35 1.73 -11.62
C GLU A 78 11.71 2.42 -11.82
N LYS A 79 12.10 3.32 -10.89
CA LYS A 79 13.39 4.05 -10.96
C LYS A 79 14.59 3.22 -10.48
N ASP A 80 14.39 2.19 -9.64
CA ASP A 80 15.48 1.45 -9.01
C ASP A 80 15.18 -0.05 -8.96
N GLY A 81 15.98 -0.85 -9.65
CA GLY A 81 15.83 -2.31 -9.74
C GLY A 81 15.98 -3.07 -8.41
N ARG A 82 16.30 -2.39 -7.31
CA ARG A 82 16.30 -2.96 -5.96
C ARG A 82 14.93 -2.88 -5.30
N ILE A 83 13.96 -2.16 -5.90
CA ILE A 83 12.63 -1.95 -5.34
C ILE A 83 11.61 -2.77 -6.14
N PHE A 84 10.89 -3.63 -5.47
CA PHE A 84 9.87 -4.51 -6.04
C PHE A 84 8.49 -4.05 -5.59
N PHE A 85 7.67 -3.59 -6.54
CA PHE A 85 6.33 -3.11 -6.23
C PHE A 85 5.35 -4.28 -6.10
N ILE A 86 4.58 -4.31 -4.99
CA ILE A 86 3.52 -5.28 -4.75
C ILE A 86 2.17 -4.57 -4.75
N GLN A 87 1.32 -4.90 -5.71
CA GLN A 87 -0.04 -4.39 -5.79
C GLN A 87 -0.94 -5.06 -4.76
N LEU A 88 -1.71 -4.27 -4.01
CA LEU A 88 -2.61 -4.77 -2.98
C LEU A 88 -4.07 -4.36 -3.22
N GLN A 89 -4.34 -3.17 -3.77
CA GLN A 89 -5.71 -2.68 -3.90
C GLN A 89 -6.60 -3.66 -4.68
N HIS A 90 -6.19 -4.07 -5.88
CA HIS A 90 -6.98 -4.99 -6.68
C HIS A 90 -7.16 -6.36 -6.01
N LEU A 91 -6.16 -6.83 -5.28
CA LEU A 91 -6.23 -8.09 -4.53
C LEU A 91 -7.34 -8.08 -3.48
N PHE A 92 -7.47 -6.96 -2.76
CA PHE A 92 -8.52 -6.79 -1.77
C PHE A 92 -9.88 -6.55 -2.41
N ASP A 93 -9.93 -5.85 -3.54
CA ASP A 93 -11.17 -5.67 -4.30
C ASP A 93 -11.73 -7.02 -4.79
N GLU A 94 -10.90 -7.86 -5.39
CA GLU A 94 -11.27 -9.22 -5.82
C GLU A 94 -11.70 -10.10 -4.64
N ALA A 95 -10.97 -10.05 -3.53
CA ALA A 95 -11.32 -10.82 -2.33
C ALA A 95 -12.67 -10.39 -1.74
N ALA A 96 -13.02 -9.12 -1.87
CA ALA A 96 -14.27 -8.56 -1.37
C ALA A 96 -15.49 -8.86 -2.26
N GLU A 97 -15.33 -9.28 -3.51
CA GLU A 97 -16.45 -9.66 -4.39
C GLU A 97 -17.31 -10.79 -3.81
N GLY A 98 -16.71 -11.70 -3.06
CA GLY A 98 -17.39 -12.86 -2.48
C GLY A 98 -17.70 -12.77 -0.98
N ARG A 99 -17.27 -11.69 -0.30
CA ARG A 99 -17.40 -11.52 1.15
C ARG A 99 -17.53 -10.07 1.57
N ASP A 100 -18.10 -9.84 2.75
CA ASP A 100 -18.09 -8.52 3.40
C ASP A 100 -16.67 -8.00 3.55
N CYS A 101 -16.46 -6.74 3.21
CA CYS A 101 -15.15 -6.08 3.31
C CYS A 101 -14.57 -6.19 4.73
N ALA A 102 -15.41 -6.13 5.76
CA ALA A 102 -15.00 -6.26 7.16
C ALA A 102 -14.37 -7.62 7.52
N TYR A 103 -14.58 -8.65 6.69
CA TYR A 103 -13.87 -9.93 6.83
C TYR A 103 -12.37 -9.79 6.54
N TRP A 104 -12.01 -8.89 5.64
CA TRP A 104 -10.64 -8.65 5.20
C TRP A 104 -9.99 -7.47 5.90
N ILE A 105 -10.76 -6.38 6.08
CA ILE A 105 -10.32 -5.12 6.70
C ILE A 105 -11.42 -4.63 7.62
N TRP A 106 -11.19 -4.68 8.92
CA TRP A 106 -12.26 -4.50 9.90
C TRP A 106 -12.82 -3.07 9.99
N ASP A 107 -12.01 -2.04 9.71
CA ASP A 107 -12.41 -0.61 9.81
C ASP A 107 -12.15 0.18 8.52
N GLY A 108 -11.87 -0.51 7.43
CA GLY A 108 -11.58 0.09 6.13
C GLY A 108 -10.10 0.26 5.79
N ILE A 109 -9.19 0.23 6.78
CA ILE A 109 -7.74 0.40 6.58
C ILE A 109 -6.87 -0.62 7.31
N HIS A 110 -7.34 -1.20 8.41
CA HIS A 110 -6.57 -2.17 9.18
C HIS A 110 -6.96 -3.61 8.83
N PRO A 111 -6.03 -4.41 8.29
CA PRO A 111 -6.31 -5.80 7.93
C PRO A 111 -6.66 -6.66 9.14
N THR A 112 -7.61 -7.56 8.96
CA THR A 112 -7.86 -8.69 9.86
C THR A 112 -6.78 -9.76 9.69
N GLU A 113 -6.83 -10.84 10.46
CA GLU A 113 -5.97 -12.01 10.24
C GLU A 113 -6.07 -12.53 8.79
N SER A 114 -7.28 -12.57 8.23
CA SER A 114 -7.52 -12.98 6.84
C SER A 114 -6.91 -12.00 5.84
N GLY A 115 -7.01 -10.69 6.10
CA GLY A 115 -6.37 -9.65 5.30
C GLY A 115 -4.84 -9.74 5.34
N HIS A 116 -4.28 -9.93 6.52
CA HIS A 116 -2.83 -10.17 6.67
C HIS A 116 -2.36 -11.42 5.93
N ALA A 117 -3.15 -12.49 5.91
CA ALA A 117 -2.83 -13.70 5.16
C ALA A 117 -2.78 -13.47 3.65
N LEU A 118 -3.65 -12.59 3.10
CA LEU A 118 -3.60 -12.17 1.70
C LEU A 118 -2.29 -11.43 1.40
N ILE A 119 -1.95 -10.43 2.22
CA ILE A 119 -0.71 -9.65 2.06
C ILE A 119 0.52 -10.57 2.11
N ALA A 120 0.57 -11.45 3.11
CA ALA A 120 1.68 -12.39 3.28
C ALA A 120 1.84 -13.32 2.07
N ARG A 121 0.73 -13.80 1.49
CA ARG A 121 0.75 -14.64 0.30
C ARG A 121 1.36 -13.92 -0.90
N GLU A 122 0.97 -12.68 -1.17
CA GLU A 122 1.51 -11.90 -2.28
C GLU A 122 2.98 -11.53 -2.04
N TRP A 123 3.34 -11.21 -0.79
CA TRP A 123 4.74 -10.99 -0.44
C TRP A 123 5.61 -12.22 -0.69
N ILE A 124 5.16 -13.40 -0.25
CA ILE A 124 5.88 -14.67 -0.48
C ILE A 124 6.01 -14.97 -1.97
N LYS A 125 4.97 -14.73 -2.76
CA LYS A 125 4.99 -14.88 -4.22
C LYS A 125 6.03 -13.97 -4.87
N ALA A 126 6.05 -12.68 -4.50
CA ALA A 126 7.02 -11.73 -4.99
C ALA A 126 8.45 -12.11 -4.56
N PHE A 127 8.64 -12.55 -3.32
CA PHE A 127 9.92 -13.02 -2.81
C PHE A 127 10.44 -14.22 -3.60
N LYS A 128 9.62 -15.23 -3.86
CA LYS A 128 10.02 -16.41 -4.64
C LYS A 128 10.43 -16.05 -6.07
N ALA A 129 9.69 -15.15 -6.72
CA ALA A 129 9.99 -14.70 -8.08
C ALA A 129 11.35 -13.96 -8.20
N MET A 130 11.92 -13.48 -7.09
CA MET A 130 13.29 -12.91 -7.10
C MET A 130 14.39 -13.94 -7.31
N PHE A 131 14.14 -15.23 -7.02
CA PHE A 131 15.15 -16.29 -7.01
C PHE A 131 14.97 -17.29 -8.15
N GLU A 132 13.93 -17.13 -8.94
CA GLU A 132 13.66 -17.91 -10.16
C GLU A 132 14.17 -17.19 -11.41
#